data_227e53643b279c2a3059fe26dc8cd793
#
_entry.id   227e53643b279c2a3059fe26dc8cd793
#
_cell.length_a   1.000
_cell.length_b   1.000
_cell.length_c   1.000
_cell.angle_alpha   90.00
_cell.angle_beta   90.00
_cell.angle_gamma   90.00
#
_symmetry.space_group_name_H-M   'P 1'
#
loop_
_entity.id
_entity.type
_entity.pdbx_description
1 polymer ?
#
loop_
_entity_poly.entity_id
_entity_poly.type
_entity_poly.pdbx_seq_one_letter_code
_entity_poly.pdbx_strand_id
1 'polypeptide(L)'
;MAQDDLLLDWADVVQNVCLGARLRGQGGDKTKAKRVIQQVGLSQHSQKRPQSLSGGQRQRVALARTLMEQKSVILLDEPFSALDARTRTDMQDLAAEQFKDQTVILVTHDPGEAVRLCQSIYLLQDCSVNSIAALSPPFPKSIDNKAMFALQSELMTQIRQSKGADR
;
A
#
# COMPACT_ATOMS: atom_id res chain seq x y z
N MET A 1 -0.31 -7.61 -2.35
CA MET A 1 -0.43 -6.72 -3.53
C MET A 1 0.95 -6.66 -4.13
N ALA A 2 1.11 -7.00 -5.38
CA ALA A 2 2.39 -6.94 -6.08
C ALA A 2 2.68 -5.49 -6.52
N GLN A 3 3.93 -5.20 -6.88
CA GLN A 3 4.39 -3.89 -7.37
C GLN A 3 3.60 -3.47 -8.63
N ASP A 4 3.43 -4.39 -9.58
CA ASP A 4 2.52 -4.21 -10.69
C ASP A 4 1.07 -4.40 -10.24
N ASP A 5 0.15 -3.67 -10.83
CA ASP A 5 -1.27 -3.73 -10.46
C ASP A 5 -1.93 -5.08 -10.76
N LEU A 6 -1.41 -5.83 -11.72
CA LEU A 6 -1.86 -7.16 -12.15
C LEU A 6 -3.39 -7.24 -12.34
N LEU A 7 -3.98 -6.19 -12.90
CA LEU A 7 -5.40 -6.16 -13.21
C LEU A 7 -5.70 -6.97 -14.48
N LEU A 8 -6.86 -7.59 -14.50
CA LEU A 8 -7.36 -8.29 -15.68
C LEU A 8 -7.89 -7.27 -16.69
N ASP A 9 -7.24 -7.13 -17.83
CA ASP A 9 -7.54 -6.14 -18.86
C ASP A 9 -8.96 -6.23 -19.45
N TRP A 10 -9.52 -7.44 -19.45
CA TRP A 10 -10.88 -7.71 -19.97
C TRP A 10 -11.98 -7.50 -18.93
N ALA A 11 -11.63 -7.32 -17.66
CA ALA A 11 -12.54 -7.14 -16.54
C ALA A 11 -12.67 -5.66 -16.16
N ASP A 12 -13.84 -5.24 -15.75
CA ASP A 12 -14.05 -3.91 -15.17
C ASP A 12 -13.49 -3.82 -13.73
N VAL A 13 -13.55 -2.62 -13.13
CA VAL A 13 -13.06 -2.37 -11.77
C VAL A 13 -13.77 -3.27 -10.75
N VAL A 14 -15.10 -3.41 -10.82
CA VAL A 14 -15.85 -4.26 -9.88
C VAL A 14 -15.42 -5.72 -10.00
N GLN A 15 -15.26 -6.20 -11.23
CA GLN A 15 -14.84 -7.58 -11.50
C GLN A 15 -13.40 -7.85 -11.01
N ASN A 16 -12.50 -6.88 -11.19
CA ASN A 16 -11.13 -6.96 -10.66
C ASN A 16 -11.12 -6.99 -9.14
N VAL A 17 -11.89 -6.14 -8.48
CA VAL A 17 -11.98 -6.09 -7.02
C VAL A 17 -12.57 -7.38 -6.44
N CYS A 18 -13.52 -8.02 -7.13
CA CYS A 18 -14.13 -9.29 -6.72
C CYS A 18 -13.31 -10.53 -7.14
N LEU A 19 -12.15 -10.39 -7.78
CA LEU A 19 -11.43 -11.48 -8.41
C LEU A 19 -11.13 -12.64 -7.46
N GLY A 20 -10.60 -12.37 -6.28
CA GLY A 20 -10.21 -13.41 -5.33
C GLY A 20 -11.39 -14.26 -4.87
N ALA A 21 -12.55 -13.65 -4.60
CA ALA A 21 -13.77 -14.37 -4.24
C ALA A 21 -14.23 -15.27 -5.41
N ARG A 22 -14.15 -14.76 -6.65
CA ARG A 22 -14.51 -15.54 -7.84
C ARG A 22 -13.61 -16.74 -8.07
N LEU A 23 -12.30 -16.57 -7.88
CA LEU A 23 -11.33 -17.67 -8.00
C LEU A 23 -11.55 -18.79 -6.97
N ARG A 24 -12.14 -18.45 -5.81
CA ARG A 24 -12.52 -19.42 -4.78
C ARG A 24 -13.91 -20.02 -5.00
N GLY A 25 -14.56 -19.80 -6.14
CA GLY A 25 -15.92 -20.27 -6.41
C GLY A 25 -17.02 -19.53 -5.60
N GLN A 26 -16.68 -18.44 -4.93
CA GLN A 26 -17.59 -17.60 -4.19
C GLN A 26 -18.05 -16.46 -5.12
N GLY A 27 -19.32 -16.22 -5.30
CA GLY A 27 -19.83 -15.28 -6.29
C GLY A 27 -19.39 -13.80 -6.17
N GLY A 28 -18.64 -13.47 -5.12
CA GLY A 28 -18.16 -12.13 -4.80
C GLY A 28 -19.27 -11.22 -4.25
N ASP A 29 -19.01 -10.56 -3.12
CA ASP A 29 -19.94 -9.59 -2.55
C ASP A 29 -19.83 -8.25 -3.29
N LYS A 30 -20.71 -8.03 -4.28
CA LYS A 30 -20.76 -6.80 -5.07
C LYS A 30 -21.07 -5.57 -4.21
N THR A 31 -21.82 -5.73 -3.11
CA THR A 31 -22.16 -4.62 -2.20
C THR A 31 -20.92 -4.17 -1.44
N LYS A 32 -20.16 -5.12 -0.90
CA LYS A 32 -18.88 -4.86 -0.26
C LYS A 32 -17.87 -4.26 -1.26
N ALA A 33 -17.77 -4.82 -2.47
CA ALA A 33 -16.90 -4.31 -3.52
C ALA A 33 -17.20 -2.84 -3.85
N LYS A 34 -18.48 -2.47 -3.99
CA LYS A 34 -18.87 -1.06 -4.23
C LYS A 34 -18.43 -0.13 -3.08
N ARG A 35 -18.58 -0.56 -1.83
CA ARG A 35 -18.11 0.24 -0.67
C ARG A 35 -16.59 0.43 -0.70
N VAL A 36 -15.83 -0.63 -0.94
CA VAL A 36 -14.37 -0.55 -1.02
C VAL A 36 -13.94 0.33 -2.20
N ILE A 37 -14.57 0.21 -3.37
CA ILE A 37 -14.33 1.07 -4.54
C ILE A 37 -14.62 2.55 -4.20
N GLN A 38 -15.65 2.82 -3.42
CA GLN A 38 -15.96 4.17 -2.93
C GLN A 38 -14.87 4.68 -1.98
N GLN A 39 -14.40 3.87 -1.05
CA GLN A 39 -13.34 4.23 -0.10
C GLN A 39 -12.03 4.61 -0.80
N VAL A 40 -11.67 3.92 -1.88
CA VAL A 40 -10.50 4.28 -2.70
C VAL A 40 -10.78 5.39 -3.73
N GLY A 41 -11.95 6.05 -3.67
CA GLY A 41 -12.30 7.19 -4.51
C GLY A 41 -12.53 6.86 -5.99
N LEU A 42 -13.01 5.65 -6.30
CA LEU A 42 -13.20 5.18 -7.68
C LEU A 42 -14.67 4.90 -8.06
N SER A 43 -15.66 5.42 -7.31
CA SER A 43 -17.09 5.16 -7.56
C SER A 43 -17.50 5.39 -9.01
N GLN A 44 -17.07 6.52 -9.61
CA GLN A 44 -17.40 6.89 -10.99
C GLN A 44 -16.65 6.06 -12.05
N HIS A 45 -15.70 5.22 -11.62
CA HIS A 45 -14.87 4.40 -12.49
C HIS A 45 -15.18 2.90 -12.37
N SER A 46 -16.20 2.54 -11.61
CA SER A 46 -16.52 1.16 -11.24
C SER A 46 -16.70 0.21 -12.43
N GLN A 47 -17.20 0.71 -13.57
CA GLN A 47 -17.41 -0.04 -14.81
C GLN A 47 -16.32 0.13 -15.86
N LYS A 48 -15.27 0.94 -15.56
CA LYS A 48 -14.16 1.13 -16.50
C LYS A 48 -13.24 -0.07 -16.49
N ARG A 49 -12.59 -0.31 -17.65
CA ARG A 49 -11.51 -1.29 -17.77
C ARG A 49 -10.15 -0.67 -17.44
N PRO A 50 -9.14 -1.46 -17.07
CA PRO A 50 -7.81 -0.96 -16.69
C PRO A 50 -7.18 -0.03 -17.71
N GLN A 51 -7.36 -0.27 -19.02
CA GLN A 51 -6.79 0.55 -20.10
C GLN A 51 -7.32 2.01 -20.10
N SER A 52 -8.49 2.25 -19.52
CA SER A 52 -9.10 3.60 -19.42
C SER A 52 -8.85 4.27 -18.06
N LEU A 53 -7.95 3.71 -17.25
CA LEU A 53 -7.57 4.22 -15.94
C LEU A 53 -6.13 4.76 -15.96
N SER A 54 -5.87 5.81 -15.17
CA SER A 54 -4.49 6.26 -14.92
C SER A 54 -3.72 5.23 -14.06
N GLY A 55 -2.38 5.30 -14.03
CA GLY A 55 -1.56 4.43 -13.18
C GLY A 55 -1.98 4.46 -11.72
N GLY A 56 -2.19 5.65 -11.14
CA GLY A 56 -2.67 5.78 -9.76
C GLY A 56 -4.09 5.25 -9.56
N GLN A 57 -4.97 5.33 -10.56
CA GLN A 57 -6.29 4.70 -10.50
C GLN A 57 -6.18 3.17 -10.51
N ARG A 58 -5.33 2.60 -11.35
CA ARG A 58 -5.08 1.15 -11.36
C ARG A 58 -4.50 0.67 -10.04
N GLN A 59 -3.54 1.41 -9.48
CA GLN A 59 -2.96 1.07 -8.16
C GLN A 59 -4.04 1.08 -7.06
N ARG A 60 -4.96 2.04 -7.06
CA ARG A 60 -6.10 2.06 -6.13
C ARG A 60 -7.08 0.89 -6.33
N VAL A 61 -7.28 0.41 -7.57
CA VAL A 61 -8.04 -0.82 -7.82
C VAL A 61 -7.34 -2.05 -7.23
N ALA A 62 -6.01 -2.14 -7.37
CA ALA A 62 -5.23 -3.24 -6.79
C ALA A 62 -5.28 -3.22 -5.25
N LEU A 63 -5.22 -2.03 -4.63
CA LEU A 63 -5.43 -1.87 -3.19
C LEU A 63 -6.86 -2.31 -2.78
N ALA A 64 -7.88 -1.85 -3.50
CA ALA A 64 -9.28 -2.25 -3.26
C ALA A 64 -9.47 -3.78 -3.35
N ARG A 65 -8.83 -4.44 -4.33
CA ARG A 65 -8.81 -5.90 -4.43
C ARG A 65 -8.19 -6.56 -3.20
N THR A 66 -7.10 -5.99 -2.67
CA THR A 66 -6.45 -6.48 -1.46
C THR A 66 -7.33 -6.32 -0.22
N LEU A 67 -8.01 -5.17 -0.08
CA LEU A 67 -8.96 -4.90 1.01
C LEU A 67 -10.16 -5.88 1.02
N MET A 68 -10.55 -6.41 -0.14
CA MET A 68 -11.61 -7.40 -0.23
C MET A 68 -11.25 -8.76 0.38
N GLU A 69 -9.96 -9.11 0.44
CA GLU A 69 -9.50 -10.46 0.79
C GLU A 69 -9.62 -10.81 2.28
N GLN A 70 -9.59 -9.85 3.18
CA GLN A 70 -9.72 -10.03 4.66
C GLN A 70 -8.82 -11.17 5.20
N LYS A 71 -7.55 -11.20 4.79
CA LYS A 71 -6.58 -12.18 5.26
C LYS A 71 -5.90 -11.71 6.53
N SER A 72 -5.47 -12.63 7.38
CA SER A 72 -4.73 -12.33 8.61
C SER A 72 -3.32 -11.78 8.35
N VAL A 73 -2.74 -12.11 7.19
CA VAL A 73 -1.43 -11.61 6.74
C VAL A 73 -1.59 -10.95 5.38
N ILE A 74 -1.13 -9.72 5.27
CA ILE A 74 -1.18 -8.88 4.07
C ILE A 74 0.25 -8.56 3.63
N LEU A 75 0.55 -8.80 2.36
CA LEU A 75 1.81 -8.40 1.73
C LEU A 75 1.53 -7.24 0.78
N LEU A 76 2.19 -6.11 0.99
CA LEU A 76 2.10 -4.91 0.16
C LEU A 76 3.49 -4.59 -0.39
N ASP A 77 3.62 -4.61 -1.71
CA ASP A 77 4.85 -4.29 -2.40
C ASP A 77 4.63 -3.01 -3.21
N GLU A 78 5.31 -1.92 -2.81
CA GLU A 78 5.21 -0.57 -3.38
C GLU A 78 3.76 -0.08 -3.59
N PRO A 79 2.85 -0.21 -2.60
CA PRO A 79 1.41 -0.04 -2.83
C PRO A 79 0.97 1.39 -3.13
N PHE A 80 1.84 2.38 -2.91
CA PHE A 80 1.50 3.79 -3.06
C PHE A 80 2.38 4.55 -4.06
N SER A 81 3.29 3.87 -4.77
CA SER A 81 4.34 4.48 -5.61
C SER A 81 3.80 5.32 -6.77
N ALA A 82 2.67 4.93 -7.39
CA ALA A 82 2.06 5.64 -8.52
C ALA A 82 1.04 6.72 -8.11
N LEU A 83 0.92 7.04 -6.82
CA LEU A 83 -0.04 8.00 -6.30
C LEU A 83 0.59 9.39 -6.11
N ASP A 84 -0.18 10.44 -6.39
CA ASP A 84 0.17 11.79 -5.99
C ASP A 84 0.16 11.94 -4.46
N ALA A 85 0.82 12.96 -3.93
CA ALA A 85 1.06 13.12 -2.49
C ALA A 85 -0.22 13.11 -1.65
N ARG A 86 -1.29 13.78 -2.11
CA ARG A 86 -2.57 13.83 -1.38
C ARG A 86 -3.24 12.46 -1.38
N THR A 87 -3.42 11.88 -2.56
CA THR A 87 -4.05 10.56 -2.71
C THR A 87 -3.26 9.49 -1.95
N ARG A 88 -1.92 9.58 -1.96
CA ARG A 88 -1.04 8.69 -1.20
C ARG A 88 -1.36 8.73 0.28
N THR A 89 -1.42 9.92 0.88
CA THR A 89 -1.76 10.09 2.30
C THR A 89 -3.13 9.49 2.63
N ASP A 90 -4.15 9.80 1.83
CA ASP A 90 -5.50 9.29 2.04
C ASP A 90 -5.55 7.75 1.96
N MET A 91 -4.80 7.16 1.03
CA MET A 91 -4.74 5.69 0.87
C MET A 91 -3.92 5.00 1.97
N GLN A 92 -2.89 5.66 2.49
CA GLN A 92 -2.13 5.18 3.64
C GLN A 92 -3.01 5.14 4.90
N ASP A 93 -3.80 6.19 5.16
CA ASP A 93 -4.73 6.25 6.29
C ASP A 93 -5.80 5.18 6.16
N LEU A 94 -6.38 5.03 4.97
CA LEU A 94 -7.35 3.98 4.68
C LEU A 94 -6.77 2.58 4.93
N ALA A 95 -5.57 2.31 4.42
CA ALA A 95 -4.91 1.02 4.60
C ALA A 95 -4.62 0.73 6.08
N ALA A 96 -4.10 1.71 6.83
CA ALA A 96 -3.83 1.58 8.24
C ALA A 96 -5.10 1.27 9.06
N GLU A 97 -6.22 1.93 8.75
CA GLU A 97 -7.51 1.68 9.40
C GLU A 97 -8.06 0.30 9.05
N GLN A 98 -8.05 -0.06 7.77
CA GLN A 98 -8.66 -1.30 7.28
C GLN A 98 -7.86 -2.54 7.67
N PHE A 99 -6.54 -2.42 7.85
CA PHE A 99 -5.65 -3.52 8.20
C PHE A 99 -5.19 -3.53 9.67
N LYS A 100 -5.81 -2.72 10.54
CA LYS A 100 -5.39 -2.56 11.94
C LYS A 100 -5.30 -3.86 12.75
N ASP A 101 -6.12 -4.86 12.40
CA ASP A 101 -6.19 -6.15 13.08
C ASP A 101 -5.44 -7.26 12.32
N GLN A 102 -4.68 -6.91 11.27
CA GLN A 102 -3.91 -7.85 10.47
C GLN A 102 -2.40 -7.64 10.64
N THR A 103 -1.64 -8.68 10.34
CA THR A 103 -0.19 -8.54 10.16
C THR A 103 0.10 -8.03 8.75
N VAL A 104 0.68 -6.84 8.65
CA VAL A 104 1.02 -6.24 7.35
C VAL A 104 2.54 -6.24 7.18
N ILE A 105 3.00 -6.76 6.05
CA ILE A 105 4.38 -6.62 5.59
C ILE A 105 4.35 -5.63 4.41
N LEU A 106 4.94 -4.46 4.63
CA LEU A 106 5.06 -3.40 3.64
C LEU A 106 6.49 -3.37 3.11
N VAL A 107 6.65 -3.53 1.81
CA VAL A 107 7.91 -3.27 1.10
C VAL A 107 7.78 -1.92 0.42
N THR A 108 8.71 -1.02 0.67
CA THR A 108 8.75 0.31 0.06
C THR A 108 10.17 0.84 -0.03
N HIS A 109 10.45 1.66 -1.03
CA HIS A 109 11.68 2.43 -1.15
C HIS A 109 11.53 3.86 -0.58
N ASP A 110 10.34 4.22 -0.07
CA ASP A 110 10.08 5.53 0.56
C ASP A 110 10.21 5.42 2.08
N PRO A 111 11.29 5.95 2.69
CA PRO A 111 11.47 5.93 4.15
C PRO A 111 10.34 6.65 4.90
N GLY A 112 9.69 7.64 4.27
CA GLY A 112 8.55 8.34 4.87
C GLY A 112 7.35 7.41 5.07
N GLU A 113 7.07 6.53 4.12
CA GLU A 113 6.02 5.51 4.26
C GLU A 113 6.34 4.53 5.39
N ALA A 114 7.57 4.02 5.43
CA ALA A 114 8.00 3.09 6.46
C ALA A 114 7.85 3.68 7.87
N VAL A 115 8.35 4.91 8.09
CA VAL A 115 8.30 5.59 9.39
C VAL A 115 6.87 5.95 9.78
N ARG A 116 6.03 6.32 8.80
CA ARG A 116 4.65 6.72 9.04
C ARG A 116 3.75 5.57 9.44
N LEU A 117 3.93 4.41 8.81
CA LEU A 117 2.97 3.30 8.86
C LEU A 117 3.43 2.12 9.72
N CYS A 118 4.75 1.89 9.86
CA CYS A 118 5.24 0.62 10.38
C CYS A 118 5.63 0.69 11.86
N GLN A 119 5.26 -0.34 12.60
CA GLN A 119 5.65 -0.56 14.01
C GLN A 119 7.06 -1.17 14.13
N SER A 120 7.54 -1.81 13.08
CA SER A 120 8.89 -2.37 12.98
C SER A 120 9.44 -2.06 11.59
N ILE A 121 10.67 -1.62 11.51
CA ILE A 121 11.32 -1.24 10.26
C ILE A 121 12.58 -2.06 10.10
N TYR A 122 12.77 -2.63 8.92
CA TYR A 122 13.96 -3.39 8.56
C TYR A 122 14.54 -2.79 7.28
N LEU A 123 15.82 -2.45 7.33
CA LEU A 123 16.56 -1.96 6.18
C LEU A 123 17.34 -3.11 5.56
N LEU A 124 17.04 -3.39 4.28
CA LEU A 124 17.75 -4.40 3.50
C LEU A 124 18.87 -3.71 2.71
N GLN A 125 20.12 -4.05 3.01
CA GLN A 125 21.29 -3.50 2.34
C GLN A 125 22.39 -4.57 2.32
N ASP A 126 23.18 -4.62 1.24
CA ASP A 126 24.40 -5.44 1.12
C ASP A 126 24.20 -6.89 1.61
N CYS A 127 23.12 -7.53 1.18
CA CYS A 127 22.71 -8.88 1.62
C CYS A 127 22.51 -9.00 3.13
N SER A 128 22.32 -7.89 3.85
CA SER A 128 22.04 -7.87 5.28
C SER A 128 20.66 -7.26 5.58
N VAL A 129 20.11 -7.62 6.73
CA VAL A 129 18.84 -7.09 7.25
C VAL A 129 19.11 -6.42 8.59
N ASN A 130 18.97 -5.11 8.63
CA ASN A 130 19.22 -4.31 9.83
C ASN A 130 17.90 -3.82 10.42
N SER A 131 17.66 -4.08 11.70
CA SER A 131 16.50 -3.54 12.41
C SER A 131 16.73 -2.08 12.76
N ILE A 132 15.74 -1.25 12.46
CA ILE A 132 15.73 0.18 12.78
C ILE A 132 14.72 0.42 13.89
N ALA A 133 15.10 1.24 14.88
CA ALA A 133 14.20 1.61 15.97
C ALA A 133 13.02 2.43 15.42
N ALA A 134 11.85 1.83 15.39
CA ALA A 134 10.63 2.51 14.96
C ALA A 134 10.10 3.44 16.06
N LEU A 135 9.23 4.37 15.67
CA LEU A 135 8.54 5.25 16.60
C LEU A 135 7.46 4.49 17.39
N SER A 136 7.20 4.96 18.62
CA SER A 136 6.13 4.38 19.45
C SER A 136 4.73 4.71 18.89
N PRO A 137 3.72 3.86 19.09
CA PRO A 137 2.33 4.12 18.68
C PRO A 137 1.83 5.52 19.11
N PRO A 138 0.73 6.03 18.51
CA PRO A 138 -0.16 5.39 17.53
C PRO A 138 0.37 5.44 16.09
N PHE A 139 -0.19 4.59 15.23
CA PHE A 139 0.03 4.59 13.78
C PHE A 139 -1.31 4.71 13.03
N PRO A 140 -1.36 5.34 11.85
CA PRO A 140 -0.25 6.03 11.16
C PRO A 140 0.19 7.29 11.92
N LYS A 141 1.44 7.71 11.70
CA LYS A 141 1.93 8.98 12.25
C LYS A 141 1.27 10.15 11.55
N SER A 142 1.00 11.23 12.30
CA SER A 142 0.57 12.48 11.70
C SER A 142 1.64 13.04 10.77
N ILE A 143 1.22 13.66 9.66
CA ILE A 143 2.12 14.21 8.64
C ILE A 143 2.98 15.37 9.15
N ASP A 144 2.65 15.98 10.27
CA ASP A 144 3.38 17.06 10.94
C ASP A 144 4.25 16.58 12.12
N ASN A 145 4.38 15.27 12.32
CA ASN A 145 5.13 14.70 13.42
C ASN A 145 6.66 14.91 13.25
N LYS A 146 7.24 15.72 14.14
CA LYS A 146 8.67 16.08 14.08
C LYS A 146 9.60 14.87 14.22
N ALA A 147 9.25 13.89 15.08
CA ALA A 147 10.05 12.68 15.25
C ALA A 147 10.03 11.80 13.98
N MET A 148 8.92 11.79 13.24
CA MET A 148 8.82 11.13 11.93
C MET A 148 9.84 11.73 10.94
N PHE A 149 9.92 13.06 10.83
CA PHE A 149 10.88 13.71 9.93
C PHE A 149 12.33 13.44 10.31
N ALA A 150 12.63 13.43 11.62
CA ALA A 150 13.97 13.13 12.10
C ALA A 150 14.39 11.70 11.71
N LEU A 151 13.56 10.71 11.98
CA LEU A 151 13.84 9.32 11.66
C LEU A 151 13.88 9.08 10.14
N GLN A 152 13.02 9.73 9.36
CA GLN A 152 13.07 9.67 7.90
C GLN A 152 14.39 10.21 7.36
N SER A 153 14.88 11.32 7.89
CA SER A 153 16.17 11.90 7.50
C SER A 153 17.35 10.99 7.85
N GLU A 154 17.30 10.35 9.01
CA GLU A 154 18.30 9.37 9.43
C GLU A 154 18.35 8.17 8.49
N LEU A 155 17.18 7.57 8.19
CA LEU A 155 17.07 6.46 7.25
C LEU A 155 17.58 6.82 5.86
N MET A 156 17.25 8.01 5.36
CA MET A 156 17.78 8.49 4.07
C MET A 156 19.31 8.60 4.09
N THR A 157 19.89 9.01 5.20
CA THR A 157 21.33 9.09 5.35
C THR A 157 21.97 7.70 5.32
N GLN A 158 21.41 6.74 6.04
CA GLN A 158 21.89 5.35 6.05
C GLN A 158 21.81 4.72 4.65
N ILE A 159 20.68 4.89 3.93
CA ILE A 159 20.52 4.39 2.56
C ILE A 159 21.53 4.97 1.58
N ARG A 160 21.93 6.25 1.75
CA ARG A 160 22.92 6.89 0.88
C ARG A 160 24.35 6.45 1.16
N GLN A 161 24.69 6.18 2.41
CA GLN A 161 26.04 5.78 2.81
C GLN A 161 26.40 4.40 2.26
N SER A 162 25.47 3.46 2.19
CA SER A 162 25.71 2.13 1.62
C SER A 162 26.02 2.17 0.12
N LYS A 163 25.39 3.06 -0.65
CA LYS A 163 25.68 3.21 -2.10
C LYS A 163 27.07 3.79 -2.40
N GLY A 164 27.79 4.31 -1.41
CA GLY A 164 29.13 4.87 -1.55
C GLY A 164 30.26 3.85 -1.34
N ALA A 165 29.99 2.66 -0.81
CA ALA A 165 30.98 1.63 -0.54
C ALA A 165 31.27 0.73 -1.77
N ASP A 166 30.48 0.83 -2.83
CA ASP A 166 30.60 0.05 -4.10
C ASP A 166 31.29 0.83 -5.24
N ARG A 167 32.14 1.83 -4.92
CA ARG A 167 32.94 2.54 -5.92
C ARG A 167 34.45 2.44 -5.68
#